data_a274c747937cf4840ca3dd7f5f156dba
#
_entry.id   a274c747937cf4840ca3dd7f5f156dba
#
_cell.length_a   1.000
_cell.length_b   1.000
_cell.length_c   1.000
_cell.angle_alpha   90.00
_cell.angle_beta   90.00
_cell.angle_gamma   90.00
#
_symmetry.space_group_name_H-M   'P 1'
#
loop_
_entity.id
_entity.type
_entity.pdbx_description
1 polymer ?
#
loop_
_entity_poly.entity_id
_entity_poly.type
_entity_poly.pdbx_seq_one_letter_code
_entity_poly.pdbx_strand_id
1 'polypeptide(L)'
;MIEKTIDYTVEKFLITNEPVMELAINVLEVLNKIGKITIKGKDESCPATASVANIITQNVLNGTTKTGKISLGSEISDDGRMISTIEIIITKISN
;
A
#
# COMPACT_ATOMS: atom_id res chain seq x y z
N MET A 1 -23.11 9.33 10.74
CA MET A 1 -22.49 9.15 10.69
C MET A 1 -21.82 8.55 10.56
N ILE A 2 -21.83 8.32 10.72
CA ILE A 2 -21.05 7.84 10.76
C ILE A 2 -20.33 7.48 10.36
N GLU A 3 -20.15 7.34 10.30
CA GLU A 3 -19.35 7.07 10.11
C GLU A 3 -18.63 6.80 9.59
N LYS A 4 -18.63 6.76 9.13
CA LYS A 4 -17.79 6.55 8.77
C LYS A 4 -16.75 6.45 8.99
N THR A 5 -16.90 6.75 9.06
CA THR A 5 -15.80 6.88 9.64
C THR A 5 -14.77 5.96 9.73
N ILE A 6 -14.89 5.05 9.85
CA ILE A 6 -14.06 4.02 9.85
C ILE A 6 -13.07 4.01 8.82
N ASP A 7 -13.30 4.60 7.75
CA ASP A 7 -12.48 4.46 6.61
C ASP A 7 -11.13 5.05 6.73
N TYR A 8 -10.93 5.98 7.62
CA TYR A 8 -9.62 6.53 7.74
C TYR A 8 -8.66 5.61 8.43
N THR A 9 -9.15 4.52 8.98
CA THR A 9 -8.26 3.53 9.52
C THR A 9 -7.77 2.59 8.45
N VAL A 10 -8.28 2.71 7.23
CA VAL A 10 -7.85 1.90 6.11
C VAL A 10 -7.29 2.85 5.07
N GLU A 11 -6.22 3.49 5.46
CA GLU A 11 -5.57 4.47 4.61
C GLU A 11 -5.05 3.81 3.35
N LYS A 12 -5.33 4.39 2.20
CA LYS A 12 -4.79 3.93 0.94
C LYS A 12 -3.73 4.89 0.47
N PHE A 13 -2.56 4.37 0.21
CA PHE A 13 -1.41 5.15 -0.24
C PHE A 13 -1.14 4.78 -1.68
N LEU A 14 -1.25 5.73 -2.58
CA LEU A 14 -1.05 5.48 -4.00
C LEU A 14 0.43 5.56 -4.33
N ILE A 15 0.95 4.50 -4.91
CA ILE A 15 2.34 4.42 -5.33
C ILE A 15 2.49 5.12 -6.68
N THR A 16 3.42 6.05 -6.75
CA THR A 16 3.64 6.87 -7.92
C THR A 16 4.99 6.56 -8.53
N ASN A 17 5.47 7.46 -9.41
CA ASN A 17 6.76 7.26 -10.08
C ASN A 17 7.95 7.75 -9.27
N GLU A 18 7.73 8.12 -8.03
CA GLU A 18 8.82 8.57 -7.16
C GLU A 18 9.74 7.41 -6.83
N PRO A 19 10.96 7.69 -6.42
CA PRO A 19 11.89 6.63 -6.05
C PRO A 19 11.31 5.73 -4.95
N VAL A 20 11.54 4.43 -5.10
CA VAL A 20 10.92 3.44 -4.22
C VAL A 20 11.29 3.67 -2.76
N MET A 21 12.51 4.07 -2.47
CA MET A 21 12.91 4.29 -1.08
C MET A 21 12.20 5.47 -0.45
N GLU A 22 11.93 6.52 -1.22
CA GLU A 22 11.15 7.64 -0.69
C GLU A 22 9.71 7.23 -0.40
N LEU A 23 9.14 6.44 -1.29
CA LEU A 23 7.79 5.92 -1.08
C LEU A 23 7.74 5.04 0.15
N ALA A 24 8.76 4.20 0.33
CA ALA A 24 8.81 3.31 1.49
C ALA A 24 8.87 4.12 2.79
N ILE A 25 9.62 5.21 2.82
CA ILE A 25 9.72 6.05 4.01
C ILE A 25 8.36 6.68 4.33
N ASN A 26 7.66 7.16 3.31
CA ASN A 26 6.35 7.77 3.51
C ASN A 26 5.34 6.75 4.02
N VAL A 27 5.35 5.54 3.44
CA VAL A 27 4.48 4.47 3.88
C VAL A 27 4.79 4.09 5.33
N LEU A 28 6.07 4.04 5.67
CA LEU A 28 6.51 3.71 7.01
C LEU A 28 5.99 4.70 8.04
N GLU A 29 5.99 5.99 7.70
CA GLU A 29 5.46 7.01 8.60
C GLU A 29 3.99 6.78 8.91
N VAL A 30 3.20 6.49 7.89
CA VAL A 30 1.78 6.23 8.07
C VAL A 30 1.58 4.96 8.89
N LEU A 31 2.34 3.93 8.56
CA LEU A 31 2.24 2.64 9.26
C LEU A 31 2.55 2.79 10.73
N ASN A 32 3.55 3.60 11.07
CA ASN A 32 3.89 3.82 12.48
C ASN A 32 2.81 4.57 13.23
N LYS A 33 2.08 5.43 12.55
CA LYS A 33 1.02 6.19 13.21
C LYS A 33 -0.25 5.38 13.39
N ILE A 34 -0.61 4.62 12.37
CA ILE A 34 -1.93 3.97 12.33
C ILE A 34 -1.84 2.48 12.61
N GLY A 35 -0.73 1.85 12.25
CA GLY A 35 -0.52 0.42 12.45
C GLY A 35 -0.98 -0.44 11.29
N LYS A 36 -1.56 0.15 10.27
CA LYS A 36 -2.06 -0.57 9.12
C LYS A 36 -2.17 0.37 7.94
N ILE A 37 -1.80 -0.09 6.77
CA ILE A 37 -1.88 0.72 5.57
C ILE A 37 -2.19 -0.18 4.38
N THR A 38 -2.92 0.34 3.41
CA THR A 38 -3.12 -0.33 2.13
C THR A 38 -2.36 0.49 1.09
N ILE A 39 -1.40 -0.15 0.42
CA ILE A 39 -0.71 0.51 -0.68
C ILE A 39 -1.30 0.03 -1.99
N LYS A 40 -1.44 0.94 -2.93
CA LYS A 40 -2.08 0.65 -4.20
C LYS A 40 -1.21 1.12 -5.34
N GLY A 41 -1.05 0.28 -6.35
CA GLY A 41 -0.35 0.64 -7.57
C GLY A 41 -1.22 0.37 -8.77
N LYS A 42 -1.02 1.16 -9.81
CA LYS A 42 -1.75 1.00 -11.06
C LYS A 42 -0.76 0.87 -12.19
N ASP A 43 -1.07 -0.06 -13.09
CA ASP A 43 -0.34 -0.21 -14.35
C ASP A 43 1.17 -0.34 -14.11
N GLU A 44 1.95 0.62 -14.54
CA GLU A 44 3.41 0.56 -14.44
C GLU A 44 3.90 0.66 -13.00
N SER A 45 3.05 1.10 -12.09
CA SER A 45 3.44 1.21 -10.68
C SER A 45 3.23 -0.08 -9.90
N CYS A 46 2.68 -1.12 -10.52
CA CYS A 46 2.48 -2.38 -9.81
C CYS A 46 3.77 -3.00 -9.30
N PRO A 47 4.85 -3.07 -10.10
CA PRO A 47 6.10 -3.63 -9.56
C PRO A 47 6.67 -2.80 -8.42
N ALA A 48 6.58 -1.46 -8.51
CA ALA A 48 7.08 -0.60 -7.44
C ALA A 48 6.27 -0.82 -6.16
N THR A 49 4.97 -1.06 -6.28
CA THR A 49 4.12 -1.34 -5.14
C THR A 49 4.60 -2.60 -4.41
N ALA A 50 4.89 -3.65 -5.15
CA ALA A 50 5.43 -4.87 -4.56
C ALA A 50 6.78 -4.62 -3.91
N SER A 51 7.63 -3.81 -4.54
CA SER A 51 8.94 -3.49 -4.00
C SER A 51 8.84 -2.72 -2.69
N VAL A 52 7.92 -1.76 -2.60
CA VAL A 52 7.73 -1.01 -1.37
C VAL A 52 7.31 -1.96 -0.24
N ALA A 53 6.37 -2.85 -0.52
CA ALA A 53 5.93 -3.80 0.49
C ALA A 53 7.08 -4.67 0.96
N ASN A 54 7.90 -5.16 0.04
CA ASN A 54 9.04 -5.99 0.40
C ASN A 54 10.08 -5.24 1.22
N ILE A 55 10.36 -4.00 0.86
CA ILE A 55 11.32 -3.20 1.62
C ILE A 55 10.86 -3.06 3.06
N ILE A 56 9.60 -2.76 3.26
CA ILE A 56 9.08 -2.54 4.61
C ILE A 56 9.06 -3.83 5.39
N THR A 57 8.51 -4.90 4.83
CA THR A 57 8.27 -6.12 5.60
C THR A 57 9.51 -6.99 5.72
N GLN A 58 10.44 -6.91 4.77
CA GLN A 58 11.60 -7.80 4.77
C GLN A 58 12.88 -7.12 5.21
N ASN A 59 12.99 -5.81 5.07
CA ASN A 59 14.25 -5.12 5.34
C ASN A 59 14.18 -4.15 6.50
N VAL A 60 13.20 -3.25 6.49
CA VAL A 60 13.16 -2.19 7.48
C VAL A 60 12.48 -2.65 8.77
N LEU A 61 11.32 -3.26 8.65
CA LEU A 61 10.53 -3.69 9.80
C LEU A 61 10.34 -5.20 9.78
N ASN A 62 11.41 -5.91 9.42
CA ASN A 62 11.38 -7.36 9.38
C ASN A 62 11.04 -7.89 10.78
N GLY A 63 10.03 -8.75 10.84
CA GLY A 63 9.62 -9.35 12.11
C GLY A 63 8.62 -8.53 12.89
N THR A 64 8.38 -7.28 12.52
CA THR A 64 7.41 -6.44 13.22
C THR A 64 6.25 -6.02 12.33
N THR A 65 6.31 -6.36 11.05
CA THR A 65 5.21 -6.11 10.13
C THR A 65 4.98 -7.35 9.28
N LYS A 66 3.81 -7.42 8.69
CA LYS A 66 3.52 -8.49 7.77
C LYS A 66 2.66 -7.98 6.64
N THR A 67 2.81 -8.63 5.49
CA THR A 67 1.92 -8.41 4.36
C THR A 67 0.66 -9.20 4.61
N GLY A 68 -0.47 -8.52 4.54
CA GLY A 68 -1.75 -9.20 4.66
C GLY A 68 -2.28 -9.55 3.29
N LYS A 69 -3.52 -9.14 3.04
CA LYS A 69 -4.17 -9.49 1.80
C LYS A 69 -3.56 -8.74 0.63
N ILE A 70 -3.38 -9.44 -0.49
CA ILE A 70 -2.99 -8.85 -1.76
C ILE A 70 -4.14 -9.03 -2.72
N SER A 71 -4.61 -7.92 -3.30
CA SER A 71 -5.74 -7.94 -4.22
C SER A 71 -5.29 -7.46 -5.58
N LEU A 72 -5.65 -8.19 -6.62
CA LEU A 72 -5.39 -7.80 -8.00
C LEU A 72 -6.70 -7.43 -8.64
N GLY A 73 -6.70 -6.39 -9.46
CA GLY A 73 -7.92 -5.95 -10.10
C GLY A 73 -7.64 -5.19 -11.37
N SER A 74 -8.69 -4.61 -11.91
CA SER A 74 -8.62 -3.81 -13.11
C SER A 74 -9.58 -2.66 -13.00
N GLU A 75 -9.23 -1.57 -13.67
CA GLU A 75 -10.09 -0.40 -13.80
C GLU A 75 -10.15 -0.05 -15.27
N ILE A 76 -11.19 0.65 -15.65
CA ILE A 76 -11.33 1.14 -17.02
C ILE A 76 -11.05 2.65 -16.97
N SER A 77 -10.07 3.09 -17.74
CA SER A 77 -9.75 4.51 -17.81
C SER A 77 -10.78 5.25 -18.64
N ASP A 78 -10.72 6.58 -18.60
CA ASP A 78 -11.67 7.40 -19.34
C ASP A 78 -11.63 7.15 -20.84
N ASP A 79 -10.49 6.75 -21.35
CA ASP A 79 -10.35 6.48 -22.78
C ASP A 79 -10.63 5.02 -23.13
N GLY A 80 -11.17 4.25 -22.18
CA GLY A 80 -11.57 2.88 -22.44
C GLY A 80 -10.50 1.83 -22.29
N ARG A 81 -9.30 2.20 -21.83
CA ARG A 81 -8.22 1.22 -21.63
C ARG A 81 -8.39 0.51 -20.30
N MET A 82 -8.01 -0.75 -20.28
CA MET A 82 -8.00 -1.52 -19.05
C MET A 82 -6.68 -1.28 -18.32
N ILE A 83 -6.77 -0.94 -17.05
CA ILE A 83 -5.61 -0.65 -16.22
C ILE A 83 -5.54 -1.68 -15.11
N SER A 84 -4.41 -2.37 -15.01
CA SER A 84 -4.21 -3.35 -13.93
C SER A 84 -3.93 -2.63 -12.63
N THR A 85 -4.43 -3.17 -11.54
CA THR A 85 -4.21 -2.59 -10.21
C THR A 85 -3.77 -3.67 -9.24
N ILE A 86 -3.05 -3.24 -8.20
CA ILE A 86 -2.67 -4.13 -7.11
C ILE A 86 -2.83 -3.35 -5.81
N GLU A 87 -3.38 -4.02 -4.79
CA GLU A 87 -3.46 -3.46 -3.44
C GLU A 87 -2.84 -4.44 -2.47
N ILE A 88 -1.99 -3.94 -1.60
CA ILE A 88 -1.32 -4.75 -0.60
C ILE A 88 -1.55 -4.13 0.76
N ILE A 89 -2.04 -4.93 1.70
CA ILE A 89 -2.26 -4.49 3.06
C ILE A 89 -1.04 -4.86 3.89
N ILE A 90 -0.47 -3.86 4.58
CA ILE A 90 0.65 -4.08 5.48
C ILE A 90 0.20 -3.73 6.88
N THR A 91 0.45 -4.62 7.82
CA THR A 91 0.00 -4.46 9.20
C THR A 91 1.17 -4.60 10.15
N LYS A 92 1.23 -3.74 11.15
CA LYS A 92 2.19 -3.90 12.25
C LYS A 92 1.72 -5.04 13.14
N ILE A 93 2.67 -5.87 13.53
CA ILE A 93 2.38 -6.96 14.45
C ILE A 93 2.55 -6.41 15.84
N SER A 94 1.47 -6.47 16.62
CA SER A 94 1.53 -6.02 18.00
C SER A 94 2.12 -7.09 18.88
N ASN A 95 2.89 -6.68 19.86
CA ASN A 95 3.42 -7.61 20.84
C ASN A 95 2.92 -7.29 22.22
#